data_e21e7fdca65b9a8f9026d77f654b577d
#
_entry.id   e21e7fdca65b9a8f9026d77f654b577d
#
_cell.length_a   1.000
_cell.length_b   1.000
_cell.length_c   1.000
_cell.angle_alpha   90.00
_cell.angle_beta   90.00
_cell.angle_gamma   90.00
#
_symmetry.space_group_name_H-M   'P 1'
#
loop_
_entity.id
_entity.type
_entity.pdbx_description
1 polymer ?
#
loop_
_entity_poly.entity_id
_entity_poly.type
_entity_poly.pdbx_seq_one_letter_code
_entity_poly.pdbx_strand_id
1 'polypeptide(L)'
;MRKQLAKSEPSLAGFSLLLGLKPSSATPIAHHTILFPENYDLEFESIFSSKTPVEKPTIYICAPRDPLMVKDPNHEAWFVLVNAPRHSTTGDGYDWSDKDFNYRYAQEIISQIESAGIPIRERLEVLEIRTPLDLQESVNAPGGSIYGSSSNGARSAFSRAKNRSPIKGLYLVGGSAHPGGGLPLVGLSAEIVANAILEK
;
A
#
# COMPACT_ATOMS: atom_id res chain seq x y z
N MET A 1 1.38 -8.53 -25.54
CA MET A 1 1.33 -8.57 -24.06
C MET A 1 2.69 -8.27 -23.43
N ARG A 2 3.78 -9.08 -23.57
CA ARG A 2 5.09 -8.81 -22.96
C ARG A 2 5.67 -7.42 -23.29
N LYS A 3 5.62 -6.99 -24.57
CA LYS A 3 6.06 -5.64 -24.99
C LYS A 3 5.18 -4.50 -24.45
N GLN A 4 3.93 -4.78 -24.15
CA GLN A 4 2.97 -3.81 -23.61
C GLN A 4 3.18 -3.64 -22.10
N LEU A 5 3.38 -4.74 -21.37
CA LEU A 5 3.70 -4.74 -19.94
C LEU A 5 5.08 -4.09 -19.68
N ALA A 6 6.06 -4.34 -20.54
CA ALA A 6 7.39 -3.71 -20.42
C ALA A 6 7.40 -2.19 -20.66
N LYS A 7 6.33 -1.64 -21.24
CA LYS A 7 6.15 -0.19 -21.48
C LYS A 7 5.23 0.48 -20.45
N SER A 8 4.57 -0.31 -19.60
CA SER A 8 3.71 0.24 -18.57
C SER A 8 4.55 0.69 -17.38
N GLU A 9 4.34 1.90 -16.93
CA GLU A 9 4.92 2.39 -15.68
C GLU A 9 4.30 1.63 -14.50
N PRO A 10 5.10 1.03 -13.59
CA PRO A 10 4.56 0.41 -12.38
C PRO A 10 3.90 1.45 -11.47
N SER A 11 2.89 1.03 -10.74
CA SER A 11 2.27 1.84 -9.70
C SER A 11 3.21 2.03 -8.51
N LEU A 12 2.83 2.92 -7.60
CA LEU A 12 3.51 3.10 -6.32
C LEU A 12 3.44 1.83 -5.45
N ALA A 13 4.21 1.82 -4.38
CA ALA A 13 4.14 0.84 -3.31
C ALA A 13 3.59 1.47 -2.03
N GLY A 14 3.50 0.68 -0.97
CA GLY A 14 3.13 1.15 0.36
C GLY A 14 4.22 0.82 1.38
N PHE A 15 4.43 1.74 2.32
CA PHE A 15 5.18 1.49 3.54
C PHE A 15 4.18 1.51 4.69
N SER A 16 4.10 0.45 5.48
CA SER A 16 3.07 0.32 6.50
C SER A 16 3.62 -0.05 7.88
N LEU A 17 2.90 0.40 8.91
CA LEU A 17 3.16 0.06 10.28
C LEU A 17 1.96 -0.71 10.84
N LEU A 18 2.22 -1.82 11.51
CA LEU A 18 1.25 -2.54 12.31
C LEU A 18 1.56 -2.21 13.78
N LEU A 19 0.61 -1.56 14.45
CA LEU A 19 0.78 -1.07 15.81
C LEU A 19 -0.12 -1.84 16.76
N GLY A 20 0.47 -2.42 17.81
CA GLY A 20 -0.27 -2.89 18.99
C GLY A 20 -0.16 -1.85 20.09
N LEU A 21 -1.30 -1.34 20.57
CA LEU A 21 -1.35 -0.21 21.48
C LEU A 21 -2.07 -0.56 22.77
N LYS A 22 -1.52 -0.12 23.91
CA LYS A 22 -2.20 -0.14 25.21
C LYS A 22 -3.48 0.68 25.19
N PRO A 23 -4.40 0.42 26.14
CA PRO A 23 -5.58 1.25 26.33
C PRO A 23 -5.24 2.73 26.47
N SER A 24 -6.13 3.59 26.02
CA SER A 24 -6.01 5.03 26.18
C SER A 24 -7.25 5.62 26.85
N SER A 25 -7.03 6.64 27.70
CA SER A 25 -8.09 7.51 28.20
C SER A 25 -8.42 8.67 27.25
N ALA A 26 -7.62 8.88 26.20
CA ALA A 26 -7.87 9.89 25.21
C ALA A 26 -9.12 9.56 24.36
N THR A 27 -9.72 10.59 23.78
CA THR A 27 -10.82 10.42 22.82
C THR A 27 -10.37 9.52 21.67
N PRO A 28 -11.10 8.44 21.40
CA PRO A 28 -10.74 7.54 20.31
C PRO A 28 -10.79 8.27 18.96
N ILE A 29 -9.79 8.01 18.11
CA ILE A 29 -9.80 8.51 16.72
C ILE A 29 -10.88 7.79 15.90
N ALA A 30 -11.22 8.34 14.73
CA ALA A 30 -12.13 7.68 13.80
C ALA A 30 -11.55 6.36 13.29
N HIS A 31 -12.41 5.42 12.88
CA HIS A 31 -11.99 4.13 12.30
C HIS A 31 -11.01 4.34 11.14
N HIS A 32 -11.29 5.31 10.28
CA HIS A 32 -10.41 5.76 9.21
C HIS A 32 -10.05 7.21 9.46
N THR A 33 -8.76 7.49 9.61
CA THR A 33 -8.22 8.84 9.80
C THR A 33 -7.15 9.07 8.73
N ILE A 34 -7.17 10.24 8.11
CA ILE A 34 -6.17 10.64 7.13
C ILE A 34 -5.56 11.98 7.56
N LEU A 35 -4.25 12.02 7.66
CA LEU A 35 -3.48 13.22 7.92
C LEU A 35 -2.83 13.65 6.60
N PHE A 36 -3.18 14.83 6.12
CA PHE A 36 -2.61 15.40 4.89
C PHE A 36 -1.42 16.31 5.20
N PRO A 37 -0.35 16.29 4.39
CA PRO A 37 0.70 17.28 4.46
C PRO A 37 0.20 18.66 3.96
N GLU A 38 0.93 19.72 4.26
CA GLU A 38 0.62 21.06 3.73
C GLU A 38 0.71 21.12 2.20
N ASN A 39 1.66 20.40 1.60
CA ASN A 39 1.82 20.32 0.15
C ASN A 39 1.74 18.84 -0.30
N TYR A 40 0.57 18.47 -0.80
CA TYR A 40 0.29 17.13 -1.26
C TYR A 40 1.00 16.76 -2.58
N ASP A 41 1.30 17.72 -3.43
CA ASP A 41 1.93 17.46 -4.74
C ASP A 41 3.37 16.94 -4.59
N LEU A 42 4.09 17.33 -3.53
CA LEU A 42 5.45 16.85 -3.25
C LEU A 42 5.51 15.35 -2.99
N GLU A 43 4.42 14.73 -2.55
CA GLU A 43 4.33 13.29 -2.35
C GLU A 43 4.51 12.55 -3.69
N PHE A 44 3.80 12.99 -4.71
CA PHE A 44 3.88 12.39 -6.05
C PHE A 44 5.22 12.65 -6.73
N GLU A 45 5.78 13.84 -6.56
CA GLU A 45 7.12 14.16 -7.05
C GLU A 45 8.19 13.27 -6.42
N SER A 46 8.12 13.05 -5.11
CA SER A 46 9.04 12.15 -4.41
C SER A 46 8.92 10.71 -4.91
N ILE A 47 7.70 10.20 -5.07
CA ILE A 47 7.44 8.80 -5.44
C ILE A 47 7.78 8.53 -6.91
N PHE A 48 7.33 9.37 -7.84
CA PHE A 48 7.39 9.09 -9.27
C PHE A 48 8.56 9.75 -9.99
N SER A 49 9.06 10.89 -9.50
CA SER A 49 10.17 11.62 -10.12
C SER A 49 11.48 11.32 -9.39
N SER A 50 11.58 11.66 -8.11
CA SER A 50 12.80 11.54 -7.33
C SER A 50 13.09 10.10 -6.87
N LYS A 51 12.10 9.22 -6.84
CA LYS A 51 12.20 7.83 -6.36
C LYS A 51 12.72 7.73 -4.92
N THR A 52 12.29 8.66 -4.07
CA THR A 52 12.72 8.75 -2.66
C THR A 52 11.52 8.57 -1.73
N PRO A 53 11.74 8.06 -0.51
CA PRO A 53 10.73 8.08 0.54
C PRO A 53 10.22 9.50 0.77
N VAL A 54 8.91 9.62 1.01
CA VAL A 54 8.26 10.92 1.19
C VAL A 54 8.56 11.46 2.57
N GLU A 55 9.15 12.64 2.69
CA GLU A 55 9.51 13.23 3.97
C GLU A 55 8.27 13.56 4.83
N LYS A 56 7.24 14.13 4.21
CA LYS A 56 5.95 14.45 4.86
C LYS A 56 4.82 13.78 4.08
N PRO A 57 4.60 12.46 4.26
CA PRO A 57 3.60 11.73 3.51
C PRO A 57 2.18 12.03 3.99
N THR A 58 1.20 11.79 3.14
CA THR A 58 -0.16 11.55 3.58
C THR A 58 -0.18 10.27 4.40
N ILE A 59 -0.67 10.35 5.64
CA ILE A 59 -0.72 9.21 6.55
C ILE A 59 -2.15 8.72 6.69
N TYR A 60 -2.41 7.50 6.28
CA TYR A 60 -3.68 6.82 6.52
C TYR A 60 -3.57 5.93 7.76
N ILE A 61 -4.54 6.03 8.66
CA ILE A 61 -4.65 5.24 9.87
C ILE A 61 -5.98 4.50 9.85
N CYS A 62 -5.94 3.19 10.00
CA CYS A 62 -7.11 2.35 10.25
C CYS A 62 -7.08 1.83 11.69
N ALA A 63 -8.06 2.25 12.48
CA ALA A 63 -8.25 1.88 13.89
C ALA A 63 -9.62 1.19 14.06
N PRO A 64 -9.76 -0.09 13.71
CA PRO A 64 -11.07 -0.75 13.56
C PRO A 64 -11.79 -1.00 14.87
N ARG A 65 -11.13 -0.95 16.03
CA ARG A 65 -11.69 -1.28 17.34
C ARG A 65 -12.44 -2.62 17.36
N ASP A 66 -11.94 -3.59 16.62
CA ASP A 66 -12.49 -4.92 16.54
C ASP A 66 -11.85 -5.78 17.65
N PRO A 67 -12.62 -6.25 18.64
CA PRO A 67 -12.09 -7.09 19.71
C PRO A 67 -11.54 -8.43 19.23
N LEU A 68 -11.88 -8.87 18.01
CA LEU A 68 -11.32 -10.09 17.41
C LEU A 68 -9.89 -9.90 16.89
N MET A 69 -9.43 -8.66 16.72
CA MET A 69 -8.09 -8.34 16.25
C MET A 69 -7.05 -8.20 17.37
N VAL A 70 -7.47 -8.27 18.62
CA VAL A 70 -6.63 -8.10 19.81
C VAL A 70 -6.91 -9.22 20.83
N LYS A 71 -5.86 -9.62 21.59
CA LYS A 71 -6.04 -10.64 22.64
C LYS A 71 -6.76 -10.08 23.87
N ASP A 72 -6.50 -8.82 24.22
CA ASP A 72 -7.17 -8.09 25.29
C ASP A 72 -8.07 -7.03 24.65
N PRO A 73 -9.39 -7.05 24.90
CA PRO A 73 -10.35 -6.13 24.28
C PRO A 73 -10.13 -4.65 24.65
N ASN A 74 -9.29 -4.37 25.65
CA ASN A 74 -8.89 -2.99 25.97
C ASN A 74 -7.73 -2.48 25.12
N HIS A 75 -7.01 -3.36 24.42
CA HIS A 75 -5.92 -2.97 23.50
C HIS A 75 -6.48 -2.60 22.12
N GLU A 76 -5.66 -1.94 21.34
CA GLU A 76 -5.99 -1.55 19.97
C GLU A 76 -4.94 -2.08 18.97
N ALA A 77 -5.39 -2.53 17.83
CA ALA A 77 -4.53 -2.88 16.71
C ALA A 77 -4.78 -1.87 15.58
N TRP A 78 -3.75 -1.09 15.23
CA TRP A 78 -3.84 -0.10 14.16
C TRP A 78 -3.00 -0.49 12.96
N PHE A 79 -3.50 -0.18 11.80
CA PHE A 79 -2.77 -0.22 10.54
C PHE A 79 -2.50 1.20 10.07
N VAL A 80 -1.25 1.53 9.88
CA VAL A 80 -0.81 2.83 9.35
C VAL A 80 -0.19 2.59 7.98
N LEU A 81 -0.55 3.41 7.00
CA LEU A 81 -0.05 3.31 5.63
C LEU A 81 0.36 4.69 5.12
N VAL A 82 1.52 4.74 4.48
CA VAL A 82 1.97 5.86 3.64
C VAL A 82 2.31 5.35 2.25
N ASN A 83 2.10 6.19 1.24
CA ASN A 83 2.55 5.90 -0.11
C ASN A 83 4.08 5.95 -0.19
N ALA A 84 4.67 5.05 -0.97
CA ALA A 84 6.11 4.90 -1.04
C ALA A 84 6.55 4.60 -2.49
N PRO A 85 7.78 4.99 -2.88
CA PRO A 85 8.38 4.49 -4.10
C PRO A 85 8.58 2.98 -4.01
N ARG A 86 8.42 2.29 -5.13
CA ARG A 86 8.65 0.84 -5.19
C ARG A 86 10.08 0.47 -4.85
N HIS A 87 10.30 -0.75 -4.37
CA HIS A 87 11.65 -1.26 -4.15
C HIS A 87 12.40 -1.47 -5.46
N SER A 88 13.64 -1.00 -5.52
CA SER A 88 14.59 -1.30 -6.59
C SER A 88 16.02 -0.99 -6.17
N THR A 89 16.95 -1.84 -6.58
CA THR A 89 18.40 -1.63 -6.46
C THR A 89 19.04 -1.10 -7.75
N THR A 90 18.24 -0.86 -8.82
CA THR A 90 18.71 -0.47 -10.15
C THR A 90 18.38 0.98 -10.51
N GLY A 91 17.91 1.79 -9.55
CA GLY A 91 17.67 3.23 -9.71
C GLY A 91 16.29 3.61 -10.27
N ASP A 92 15.42 2.64 -10.55
CA ASP A 92 14.05 2.88 -10.98
C ASP A 92 13.02 2.77 -9.82
N GLY A 93 13.50 2.84 -8.59
CA GLY A 93 12.80 2.85 -7.33
C GLY A 93 13.74 3.24 -6.19
N TYR A 94 13.40 2.91 -4.96
CA TYR A 94 14.22 3.13 -3.77
C TYR A 94 14.67 1.79 -3.17
N ASP A 95 15.91 1.73 -2.65
CA ASP A 95 16.41 0.52 -2.00
C ASP A 95 15.94 0.46 -0.53
N TRP A 96 14.92 -0.36 -0.27
CA TRP A 96 14.33 -0.59 1.05
C TRP A 96 15.03 -1.69 1.86
N SER A 97 16.26 -2.07 1.53
CA SER A 97 17.01 -3.10 2.26
C SER A 97 17.66 -2.59 3.56
N ASP A 98 17.86 -1.28 3.72
CA ASP A 98 18.41 -0.67 4.92
C ASP A 98 17.39 -0.65 6.07
N LYS A 99 17.54 -1.60 6.99
CA LYS A 99 16.64 -1.74 8.15
C LYS A 99 16.73 -0.56 9.14
N ASP A 100 17.89 0.04 9.27
CA ASP A 100 18.08 1.18 10.18
C ASP A 100 17.38 2.43 9.62
N PHE A 101 17.47 2.64 8.31
CA PHE A 101 16.68 3.68 7.64
C PHE A 101 15.18 3.42 7.80
N ASN A 102 14.71 2.20 7.52
CA ASN A 102 13.30 1.84 7.62
C ASN A 102 12.74 2.09 9.04
N TYR A 103 13.53 1.76 10.06
CA TYR A 103 13.15 2.04 11.46
C TYR A 103 13.07 3.55 11.73
N ARG A 104 14.08 4.34 11.32
CA ARG A 104 14.05 5.80 11.48
C ARG A 104 12.84 6.41 10.75
N TYR A 105 12.57 5.98 9.53
CA TYR A 105 11.42 6.46 8.75
C TYR A 105 10.09 6.13 9.43
N ALA A 106 9.96 4.94 10.01
CA ALA A 106 8.79 4.58 10.83
C ALA A 106 8.64 5.51 12.05
N GLN A 107 9.75 5.87 12.72
CA GLN A 107 9.74 6.80 13.85
C GLN A 107 9.33 8.21 13.43
N GLU A 108 9.73 8.67 12.24
CA GLU A 108 9.29 9.96 11.67
C GLU A 108 7.78 9.97 11.41
N ILE A 109 7.24 8.90 10.82
CA ILE A 109 5.79 8.76 10.62
C ILE A 109 5.05 8.83 11.97
N ILE A 110 5.51 8.09 12.98
CA ILE A 110 4.93 8.14 14.32
C ILE A 110 5.00 9.56 14.90
N SER A 111 6.13 10.26 14.74
CA SER A 111 6.28 11.65 15.21
C SER A 111 5.27 12.59 14.55
N GLN A 112 5.01 12.43 13.25
CA GLN A 112 4.03 13.23 12.53
C GLN A 112 2.60 12.96 13.04
N ILE A 113 2.26 11.71 13.33
CA ILE A 113 0.96 11.35 13.93
C ILE A 113 0.81 11.99 15.31
N GLU A 114 1.86 11.92 16.13
CA GLU A 114 1.83 12.54 17.48
C GLU A 114 1.76 14.06 17.42
N SER A 115 2.39 14.67 16.44
CA SER A 115 2.28 16.13 16.20
C SER A 115 0.85 16.57 15.83
N ALA A 116 0.04 15.66 15.28
CA ALA A 116 -1.39 15.86 15.06
C ALA A 116 -2.26 15.62 16.31
N GLY A 117 -1.65 15.41 17.48
CA GLY A 117 -2.36 15.21 18.76
C GLY A 117 -2.83 13.76 19.03
N ILE A 118 -2.31 12.78 18.28
CA ILE A 118 -2.67 11.37 18.41
C ILE A 118 -1.52 10.63 19.12
N PRO A 119 -1.61 10.33 20.43
CA PRO A 119 -0.53 9.73 21.19
C PRO A 119 -0.32 8.26 20.79
N ILE A 120 0.91 7.89 20.47
CA ILE A 120 1.29 6.52 20.08
C ILE A 120 2.37 5.97 21.00
N ARG A 121 3.52 6.64 21.16
CA ARG A 121 4.73 6.08 21.79
C ARG A 121 4.50 5.61 23.22
N GLU A 122 3.76 6.36 24.02
CA GLU A 122 3.45 5.99 25.40
C GLU A 122 2.59 4.72 25.54
N ARG A 123 1.90 4.36 24.45
CA ARG A 123 0.98 3.22 24.35
C ARG A 123 1.56 2.06 23.55
N LEU A 124 2.66 2.26 22.84
CA LEU A 124 3.20 1.31 21.86
C LEU A 124 3.80 0.08 22.54
N GLU A 125 3.25 -1.10 22.24
CA GLU A 125 3.78 -2.40 22.66
C GLU A 125 4.32 -3.21 21.50
N VAL A 126 3.71 -3.08 20.33
CA VAL A 126 4.12 -3.78 19.11
C VAL A 126 4.30 -2.78 17.99
N LEU A 127 5.44 -2.83 17.34
CA LEU A 127 5.72 -2.14 16.08
C LEU A 127 6.24 -3.18 15.08
N GLU A 128 5.46 -3.43 14.04
CA GLU A 128 5.91 -4.19 12.88
C GLU A 128 5.94 -3.27 11.67
N ILE A 129 7.05 -3.25 10.96
CA ILE A 129 7.27 -2.43 9.76
C ILE A 129 7.16 -3.35 8.55
N ARG A 130 6.39 -2.94 7.55
CA ARG A 130 6.26 -3.61 6.26
C ARG A 130 6.65 -2.64 5.15
N THR A 131 7.77 -2.93 4.52
CA THR A 131 8.35 -2.12 3.44
C THR A 131 7.87 -2.60 2.07
N PRO A 132 8.09 -1.81 1.00
CA PRO A 132 7.92 -2.31 -0.36
C PRO A 132 8.73 -3.57 -0.70
N LEU A 133 9.91 -3.76 -0.09
CA LEU A 133 10.69 -4.99 -0.24
C LEU A 133 9.97 -6.19 0.40
N ASP A 134 9.47 -6.04 1.63
CA ASP A 134 8.71 -7.11 2.30
C ASP A 134 7.47 -7.50 1.51
N LEU A 135 6.79 -6.51 0.90
CA LEU A 135 5.64 -6.78 0.04
C LEU A 135 6.04 -7.53 -1.22
N GLN A 136 7.15 -7.16 -1.87
CA GLN A 136 7.70 -7.90 -2.99
C GLN A 136 7.98 -9.35 -2.64
N GLU A 137 8.63 -9.60 -1.51
CA GLU A 137 9.01 -10.95 -1.08
C GLU A 137 7.79 -11.81 -0.70
N SER A 138 6.78 -11.21 -0.07
CA SER A 138 5.62 -11.95 0.42
C SER A 138 4.62 -12.34 -0.67
N VAL A 139 4.45 -11.51 -1.72
CA VAL A 139 3.43 -11.73 -2.76
C VAL A 139 3.97 -11.72 -4.19
N ASN A 140 5.30 -11.70 -4.38
CA ASN A 140 5.97 -11.61 -5.68
C ASN A 140 5.51 -10.41 -6.54
N ALA A 141 5.10 -9.32 -5.91
CA ALA A 141 4.75 -8.08 -6.60
C ALA A 141 6.05 -7.33 -7.00
N PRO A 142 6.35 -7.10 -8.29
CA PRO A 142 7.58 -6.45 -8.70
C PRO A 142 7.77 -5.07 -8.05
N GLY A 143 8.83 -4.91 -7.25
CA GLY A 143 9.10 -3.71 -6.47
C GLY A 143 8.12 -3.44 -5.35
N GLY A 144 7.28 -4.41 -4.95
CA GLY A 144 6.20 -4.20 -3.99
C GLY A 144 5.09 -3.28 -4.50
N SER A 145 5.01 -3.07 -5.83
CA SER A 145 3.96 -2.23 -6.42
C SER A 145 2.59 -2.76 -6.11
N ILE A 146 1.71 -1.88 -5.61
CA ILE A 146 0.29 -2.15 -5.45
C ILE A 146 -0.46 -1.76 -6.74
N TYR A 147 -1.56 -2.45 -7.06
CA TYR A 147 -2.40 -2.19 -8.24
C TYR A 147 -1.75 -2.43 -9.62
N GLY A 148 -0.55 -2.99 -9.69
CA GLY A 148 0.15 -3.33 -10.95
C GLY A 148 0.68 -2.11 -11.69
N SER A 149 0.11 -1.76 -12.85
CA SER A 149 0.50 -0.56 -13.61
C SER A 149 -0.09 0.72 -13.03
N SER A 150 0.68 1.80 -13.11
CA SER A 150 0.25 3.15 -12.73
C SER A 150 -1.06 3.54 -13.40
N SER A 151 -1.93 4.23 -12.67
CA SER A 151 -3.18 4.78 -13.18
C SER A 151 -3.05 6.26 -13.57
N ASN A 152 -1.83 6.79 -13.66
CA ASN A 152 -1.58 8.18 -14.03
C ASN A 152 -1.92 8.43 -15.51
N GLY A 153 -2.86 9.35 -15.77
CA GLY A 153 -3.32 9.75 -17.09
C GLY A 153 -4.60 9.05 -17.57
N ALA A 154 -5.37 9.75 -18.39
CA ALA A 154 -6.71 9.35 -18.84
C ALA A 154 -6.77 8.02 -19.62
N ARG A 155 -5.66 7.54 -20.16
CA ARG A 155 -5.58 6.28 -20.91
C ARG A 155 -5.04 5.10 -20.10
N SER A 156 -4.51 5.32 -18.91
CA SER A 156 -3.87 4.29 -18.11
C SER A 156 -4.88 3.27 -17.57
N ALA A 157 -6.11 3.70 -17.24
CA ALA A 157 -7.18 2.81 -16.83
C ALA A 157 -7.53 1.75 -17.90
N PHE A 158 -7.36 2.07 -19.18
CA PHE A 158 -7.59 1.16 -20.32
C PHE A 158 -6.34 0.32 -20.68
N SER A 159 -5.20 0.59 -20.06
CA SER A 159 -3.92 -0.09 -20.37
C SER A 159 -3.68 -1.32 -19.48
N ARG A 160 -4.57 -1.63 -18.54
CA ARG A 160 -4.45 -2.79 -17.68
C ARG A 160 -4.52 -4.10 -18.46
N ALA A 161 -3.81 -5.11 -17.98
CA ALA A 161 -3.85 -6.44 -18.57
C ALA A 161 -5.29 -6.99 -18.59
N LYS A 162 -5.73 -7.42 -19.78
CA LYS A 162 -7.07 -8.03 -19.95
C LYS A 162 -7.14 -9.36 -19.24
N ASN A 163 -8.30 -9.71 -18.71
CA ASN A 163 -8.53 -10.99 -18.03
C ASN A 163 -8.31 -12.20 -18.94
N ARG A 164 -8.70 -12.13 -20.22
CA ARG A 164 -8.38 -13.17 -21.22
C ARG A 164 -7.02 -12.87 -21.84
N SER A 165 -6.04 -13.73 -21.62
CA SER A 165 -4.73 -13.63 -22.27
C SER A 165 -4.80 -14.12 -23.72
N PRO A 166 -3.83 -13.74 -24.59
CA PRO A 166 -3.73 -14.32 -25.93
C PRO A 166 -3.31 -15.79 -25.93
N ILE A 167 -2.91 -16.35 -24.78
CA ILE A 167 -2.58 -17.77 -24.63
C ILE A 167 -3.84 -18.52 -24.24
N LYS A 168 -4.22 -19.51 -25.05
CA LYS A 168 -5.42 -20.32 -24.80
C LYS A 168 -5.36 -20.98 -23.42
N GLY A 169 -6.41 -20.80 -22.62
CA GLY A 169 -6.53 -21.38 -21.28
C GLY A 169 -5.80 -20.61 -20.17
N LEU A 170 -5.10 -19.51 -20.49
CA LEU A 170 -4.47 -18.64 -19.50
C LEU A 170 -5.34 -17.39 -19.27
N TYR A 171 -5.73 -17.19 -18.02
CA TYR A 171 -6.49 -16.04 -17.57
C TYR A 171 -5.72 -15.26 -16.52
N LEU A 172 -5.97 -13.93 -16.44
CA LEU A 172 -5.41 -13.04 -15.47
C LEU A 172 -6.53 -12.52 -14.55
N VAL A 173 -6.32 -12.61 -13.23
CA VAL A 173 -7.30 -12.23 -12.22
C VAL A 173 -6.60 -11.44 -11.10
N GLY A 174 -7.31 -10.52 -10.46
CA GLY A 174 -6.82 -9.77 -9.32
C GLY A 174 -6.58 -8.29 -9.59
N GLY A 175 -6.00 -7.59 -8.60
CA GLY A 175 -5.86 -6.14 -8.60
C GLY A 175 -4.93 -5.55 -9.67
N SER A 176 -4.05 -6.36 -10.24
CA SER A 176 -3.14 -5.96 -11.32
C SER A 176 -3.74 -6.21 -12.73
N ALA A 177 -4.87 -6.91 -12.82
CA ALA A 177 -5.62 -7.14 -14.06
C ALA A 177 -6.84 -6.22 -14.14
N HIS A 178 -7.57 -6.28 -15.27
CA HIS A 178 -8.85 -5.58 -15.42
C HIS A 178 -9.89 -6.13 -14.42
N PRO A 179 -10.74 -5.30 -13.79
CA PRO A 179 -10.86 -3.84 -13.94
C PRO A 179 -9.88 -3.02 -13.08
N GLY A 180 -9.22 -3.61 -12.09
CA GLY A 180 -8.23 -2.89 -11.28
C GLY A 180 -8.13 -3.33 -9.84
N GLY A 181 -7.48 -2.53 -9.00
CA GLY A 181 -7.24 -2.80 -7.59
C GLY A 181 -8.39 -2.38 -6.67
N GLY A 182 -8.32 -2.87 -5.43
CA GLY A 182 -9.37 -2.74 -4.42
C GLY A 182 -10.31 -3.95 -4.39
N LEU A 183 -10.75 -4.36 -3.20
CA LEU A 183 -11.54 -5.59 -3.00
C LEU A 183 -12.75 -5.73 -3.93
N PRO A 184 -13.58 -4.69 -4.16
CA PRO A 184 -14.72 -4.79 -5.07
C PRO A 184 -14.30 -5.09 -6.51
N LEU A 185 -13.26 -4.43 -7.02
CA LEU A 185 -12.77 -4.64 -8.38
C LEU A 185 -12.04 -5.98 -8.54
N VAL A 186 -11.37 -6.44 -7.52
CA VAL A 186 -10.77 -7.79 -7.49
C VAL A 186 -11.84 -8.86 -7.53
N GLY A 187 -12.93 -8.70 -6.78
CA GLY A 187 -14.11 -9.57 -6.85
C GLY A 187 -14.73 -9.61 -8.25
N LEU A 188 -14.91 -8.44 -8.87
CA LEU A 188 -15.41 -8.34 -10.25
C LEU A 188 -14.44 -8.99 -11.25
N SER A 189 -13.12 -8.83 -11.06
CA SER A 189 -12.11 -9.51 -11.88
C SER A 189 -12.24 -11.04 -11.81
N ALA A 190 -12.51 -11.56 -10.60
CA ALA A 190 -12.72 -13.00 -10.39
C ALA A 190 -14.00 -13.48 -11.08
N GLU A 191 -15.10 -12.74 -10.99
CA GLU A 191 -16.37 -13.05 -11.65
C GLU A 191 -16.21 -13.09 -13.18
N ILE A 192 -15.55 -12.08 -13.77
CA ILE A 192 -15.25 -12.04 -15.21
C ILE A 192 -14.49 -13.29 -15.67
N VAL A 193 -13.48 -13.70 -14.89
CA VAL A 193 -12.68 -14.90 -15.25
C VAL A 193 -13.49 -16.18 -15.06
N ALA A 194 -14.24 -16.31 -13.99
CA ALA A 194 -15.10 -17.47 -13.74
C ALA A 194 -16.11 -17.66 -14.88
N ASN A 195 -16.83 -16.60 -15.27
CA ASN A 195 -17.76 -16.63 -16.41
C ASN A 195 -17.05 -17.01 -17.71
N ALA A 196 -15.85 -16.43 -17.96
CA ALA A 196 -15.07 -16.73 -19.16
C ALA A 196 -14.59 -18.20 -19.25
N ILE A 197 -14.51 -18.91 -18.12
CA ILE A 197 -14.18 -20.34 -18.06
C ILE A 197 -15.43 -21.19 -18.22
N LEU A 198 -16.55 -20.77 -17.65
CA LEU A 198 -17.81 -21.53 -17.65
C LEU A 198 -18.60 -21.41 -18.97
N GLU A 199 -18.44 -20.31 -19.70
CA GLU A 199 -19.08 -20.05 -21.01
C GLU A 199 -18.45 -20.86 -22.18
N LYS A 200 -17.91 -22.04 -21.94
CA LYS A 200 -17.31 -22.89 -22.97
C LYS A 200 -18.36 -23.69 -23.72
#